data_f2fba7400376362f25da5fcb5c716f1b
#
_entry.id   f2fba7400376362f25da5fcb5c716f1b
#
_cell.length_a   1.000
_cell.length_b   1.000
_cell.length_c   1.000
_cell.angle_alpha   90.00
_cell.angle_beta   90.00
_cell.angle_gamma   90.00
#
_symmetry.space_group_name_H-M   'P 1'
#
loop_
_entity.id
_entity.type
_entity.pdbx_description
1 polymer ?
#
loop_
_entity_poly.entity_id
_entity_poly.type
_entity_poly.pdbx_seq_one_letter_code
_entity_poly.pdbx_strand_id
1 'polypeptide(L)'
;MPVVIFIGEKDDWLSAASCRSMESRSKEQIDSGMLKIYIYEDAHHSFNSRRHKKAHKVTAKGHDYPGHTLKYNKKADLHSQQTMLEFFTKHLYK
;
A
#
# COMPACT_ATOMS: atom_id res chain seq x y z
N MET A 1 -11.76 -2.76 -15.53
CA MET A 1 -10.48 -3.47 -15.24
C MET A 1 -10.32 -3.66 -13.73
N PRO A 2 -10.01 -4.87 -13.25
CA PRO A 2 -9.79 -5.06 -11.82
C PRO A 2 -8.57 -4.30 -11.29
N VAL A 3 -8.66 -3.81 -10.05
CA VAL A 3 -7.60 -3.03 -9.42
C VAL A 3 -7.34 -3.57 -8.01
N VAL A 4 -6.07 -3.65 -7.63
CA VAL A 4 -5.66 -3.95 -6.26
C VAL A 4 -4.73 -2.85 -5.76
N ILE A 5 -4.96 -2.41 -4.52
CA ILE A 5 -4.18 -1.36 -3.87
C ILE A 5 -3.55 -1.94 -2.60
N PHE A 6 -2.25 -1.70 -2.42
CA PHE A 6 -1.51 -2.07 -1.21
C PHE A 6 -0.96 -0.81 -0.56
N ILE A 7 -1.25 -0.61 0.72
CA ILE A 7 -0.77 0.56 1.44
C ILE A 7 -0.43 0.20 2.88
N GLY A 8 0.59 0.86 3.45
CA GLY A 8 0.94 0.74 4.84
C GLY A 8 0.11 1.67 5.72
N GLU A 9 -0.33 1.17 6.86
CA GLU A 9 -1.08 1.96 7.85
C GLU A 9 -0.26 3.15 8.35
N LYS A 10 1.07 2.97 8.46
CA LYS A 10 2.00 4.00 8.92
C LYS A 10 2.55 4.86 7.78
N ASP A 11 1.99 4.74 6.58
CA ASP A 11 2.39 5.56 5.44
C ASP A 11 2.04 7.01 5.74
N ASP A 12 3.07 7.84 5.91
CA ASP A 12 2.93 9.27 6.20
C ASP A 12 3.11 10.14 4.95
N TRP A 13 3.28 9.52 3.80
CA TRP A 13 3.32 10.19 2.50
C TRP A 13 1.96 10.11 1.81
N LEU A 14 1.40 8.89 1.74
CA LEU A 14 0.06 8.65 1.24
C LEU A 14 -0.78 8.10 2.39
N SER A 15 -1.86 8.77 2.74
CA SER A 15 -2.65 8.41 3.90
C SER A 15 -3.47 7.13 3.69
N ALA A 16 -3.35 6.17 4.59
CA ALA A 16 -4.22 5.01 4.63
C ALA A 16 -5.69 5.40 4.83
N ALA A 17 -5.94 6.55 5.48
CA ALA A 17 -7.29 7.08 5.63
C ALA A 17 -7.94 7.38 4.28
N SER A 18 -7.16 7.83 3.29
CA SER A 18 -7.66 8.05 1.93
C SER A 18 -8.11 6.75 1.29
N CYS A 19 -7.37 5.66 1.50
CA CYS A 19 -7.74 4.34 0.99
C CYS A 19 -8.99 3.80 1.70
N ARG A 20 -9.12 4.02 3.00
CA ARG A 20 -10.33 3.65 3.75
C ARG A 20 -11.55 4.43 3.29
N SER A 21 -11.38 5.72 2.99
CA SER A 21 -12.45 6.55 2.43
C SER A 21 -12.88 6.04 1.06
N MET A 22 -11.91 5.67 0.21
CA MET A 22 -12.19 5.07 -1.10
C MET A 22 -12.94 3.76 -0.95
N GLU A 23 -12.56 2.92 0.01
CA GLU A 23 -13.23 1.66 0.31
C GLU A 23 -14.71 1.90 0.63
N SER A 24 -15.01 2.87 1.51
CA SER A 24 -16.39 3.22 1.86
C SER A 24 -17.21 3.73 0.67
N ARG A 25 -16.58 4.48 -0.23
CA ARG A 25 -17.27 5.07 -1.40
C ARG A 25 -17.38 4.13 -2.58
N SER A 26 -16.62 3.04 -2.57
CA SER A 26 -16.51 2.11 -3.70
C SER A 26 -17.04 0.71 -3.37
N LYS A 27 -18.09 0.65 -2.56
CA LYS A 27 -18.63 -0.61 -2.08
C LYS A 27 -19.02 -1.56 -3.19
N GLU A 28 -19.65 -1.07 -4.25
CA GLU A 28 -20.06 -1.91 -5.38
C GLU A 28 -18.86 -2.55 -6.06
N GLN A 29 -17.78 -1.79 -6.26
CA GLN A 29 -16.57 -2.28 -6.89
C GLN A 29 -15.87 -3.33 -6.01
N ILE A 30 -15.88 -3.13 -4.70
CA ILE A 30 -15.32 -4.08 -3.75
C ILE A 30 -16.15 -5.35 -3.70
N ASP A 31 -17.46 -5.24 -3.60
CA ASP A 31 -18.38 -6.39 -3.53
C ASP A 31 -18.32 -7.23 -4.80
N SER A 32 -18.11 -6.60 -5.95
CA SER A 32 -17.98 -7.30 -7.24
C SER A 32 -16.59 -7.89 -7.49
N GLY A 33 -15.61 -7.59 -6.62
CA GLY A 33 -14.23 -8.03 -6.79
C GLY A 33 -13.40 -7.19 -7.75
N MET A 34 -13.94 -6.07 -8.25
CA MET A 34 -13.23 -5.17 -9.15
C MET A 34 -12.21 -4.29 -8.44
N LEU A 35 -12.36 -4.09 -7.14
CA LEU A 35 -11.43 -3.32 -6.33
C LEU A 35 -11.13 -4.08 -5.04
N LYS A 36 -9.84 -4.25 -4.74
CA LYS A 36 -9.37 -4.80 -3.47
C LYS A 36 -8.33 -3.87 -2.87
N ILE A 37 -8.44 -3.60 -1.57
CA ILE A 37 -7.52 -2.74 -0.85
C ILE A 37 -6.97 -3.51 0.35
N TYR A 38 -5.64 -3.59 0.43
CA TYR A 38 -4.92 -4.23 1.53
C TYR A 38 -4.16 -3.18 2.32
N ILE A 39 -4.47 -3.04 3.60
CA ILE A 39 -3.82 -2.09 4.50
C ILE A 39 -3.01 -2.88 5.52
N TYR A 40 -1.70 -2.63 5.57
CA TYR A 40 -0.78 -3.35 6.46
C TYR A 40 -0.46 -2.50 7.68
N GLU A 41 -0.84 -2.96 8.88
CA GLU A 41 -0.77 -2.21 10.12
C GLU A 41 0.61 -1.65 10.47
N ASP A 42 1.65 -2.42 10.30
CA ASP A 42 3.00 -2.02 10.68
C ASP A 42 3.87 -1.57 9.51
N ALA A 43 3.27 -1.28 8.36
CA ALA A 43 4.00 -0.93 7.17
C ALA A 43 4.01 0.57 6.92
N HIS A 44 5.15 1.06 6.44
CA HIS A 44 5.37 2.45 6.03
C HIS A 44 5.36 2.57 4.52
N HIS A 45 5.52 3.81 4.02
CA HIS A 45 5.70 4.04 2.59
C HIS A 45 6.93 3.28 2.09
N SER A 46 6.85 2.72 0.89
CA SER A 46 7.91 1.87 0.30
C SER A 46 8.21 0.62 1.12
N PHE A 47 7.20 0.03 1.77
CA PHE A 47 7.39 -1.17 2.58
C PHE A 47 7.94 -2.36 1.77
N ASN A 48 7.77 -2.35 0.46
CA ASN A 48 8.25 -3.39 -0.45
C ASN A 48 9.64 -3.12 -1.02
N SER A 49 10.31 -2.06 -0.59
CA SER A 49 11.66 -1.73 -1.03
C SER A 49 12.70 -2.19 -0.01
N ARG A 50 13.50 -3.17 -0.39
CA ARG A 50 14.58 -3.69 0.47
C ARG A 50 15.69 -2.67 0.76
N ARG A 51 15.73 -1.58 0.01
CA ARG A 51 16.67 -0.47 0.24
C ARG A 51 16.47 0.19 1.60
N HIS A 52 15.25 0.13 2.13
CA HIS A 52 14.86 0.83 3.35
C HIS A 52 14.69 -0.11 4.53
N LYS A 53 15.61 -1.06 4.71
CA LYS A 53 15.59 -1.99 5.85
C LYS A 53 15.60 -1.26 7.19
N LYS A 54 16.30 -0.11 7.25
CA LYS A 54 16.22 0.83 8.38
C LYS A 54 15.30 1.97 7.97
N ALA A 55 14.56 2.51 8.93
CA ALA A 55 13.69 3.64 8.66
C ALA A 55 14.51 4.81 8.09
N HIS A 56 14.05 5.35 6.97
CA HIS A 56 14.70 6.48 6.31
C HIS A 56 13.70 7.62 6.18
N LYS A 57 14.05 8.78 6.72
CA LYS A 57 13.21 9.96 6.65
C LYS A 57 13.55 10.80 5.44
N VAL A 58 12.52 11.11 4.65
CA VAL A 58 12.66 12.01 3.50
C VAL A 58 11.97 13.33 3.83
N THR A 59 12.72 14.43 3.73
CA THR A 59 12.18 15.78 3.93
C THR A 59 12.33 16.57 2.64
N ALA A 60 11.31 17.33 2.29
CA ALA A 60 11.40 18.24 1.16
C ALA A 60 12.06 19.55 1.63
N LYS A 61 13.07 19.98 0.89
CA LYS A 61 13.80 21.21 1.20
C LYS A 61 12.87 22.43 1.22
N GLY A 62 12.92 23.18 2.31
CA GLY A 62 12.10 24.39 2.46
C GLY A 62 10.70 24.19 3.02
N HIS A 63 10.36 22.98 3.43
CA HIS A 63 9.08 22.68 4.08
C HIS A 63 9.25 22.47 5.58
N ASP A 64 8.27 22.94 6.37
CA ASP A 64 8.26 22.86 7.83
C ASP A 64 7.55 21.63 8.37
N TYR A 65 7.49 20.56 7.61
CA TYR A 65 6.85 19.33 8.09
C TYR A 65 7.92 18.29 8.47
N PRO A 66 7.59 17.33 9.36
CA PRO A 66 8.58 16.37 9.85
C PRO A 66 9.15 15.42 8.79
N GLY A 67 8.60 15.44 7.58
CA GLY A 67 9.06 14.56 6.51
C GLY A 67 8.29 13.25 6.45
N HIS A 68 8.72 12.39 5.55
CA HIS A 68 8.08 11.10 5.32
C HIS A 68 9.05 9.97 5.65
N THR A 69 8.54 8.89 6.25
CA THR A 69 9.34 7.73 6.64
C THR A 69 9.19 6.63 5.61
N LEU A 70 10.33 6.16 5.09
CA LEU A 70 10.41 4.99 4.22
C LEU A 70 10.99 3.84 5.04
N LYS A 71 10.34 2.70 5.05
CA LYS A 71 10.82 1.53 5.79
C LYS A 71 10.34 0.25 5.16
N TYR A 72 11.26 -0.70 4.96
CA TYR A 72 10.94 -2.04 4.49
C TYR A 72 10.17 -2.82 5.55
N ASN A 73 9.18 -3.59 5.12
CA ASN A 73 8.46 -4.52 5.98
C ASN A 73 8.36 -5.86 5.25
N LYS A 74 9.13 -6.84 5.73
CA LYS A 74 9.24 -8.15 5.08
C LYS A 74 7.89 -8.88 5.01
N LYS A 75 7.12 -8.86 6.08
CA LYS A 75 5.83 -9.54 6.12
C LYS A 75 4.85 -8.93 5.10
N ALA A 76 4.76 -7.61 5.06
CA ALA A 76 3.90 -6.91 4.10
C ALA A 76 4.38 -7.11 2.67
N ASP A 77 5.70 -7.06 2.45
CA ASP A 77 6.29 -7.29 1.14
C ASP A 77 5.95 -8.69 0.61
N LEU A 78 6.19 -9.73 1.40
CA LEU A 78 5.91 -11.11 0.98
C LEU A 78 4.42 -11.33 0.74
N HIS A 79 3.56 -10.82 1.60
CA HIS A 79 2.11 -10.96 1.43
C HIS A 79 1.62 -10.22 0.19
N SER A 80 2.09 -8.99 -0.05
CA SER A 80 1.70 -8.23 -1.21
C SER A 80 2.17 -8.88 -2.52
N GLN A 81 3.38 -9.43 -2.56
CA GLN A 81 3.87 -10.16 -3.72
C GLN A 81 3.03 -11.39 -4.03
N GLN A 82 2.73 -12.19 -3.01
CA GLN A 82 1.89 -13.37 -3.16
C GLN A 82 0.48 -13.00 -3.65
N THR A 83 -0.12 -11.99 -3.05
CA THR A 83 -1.45 -11.52 -3.40
C THR A 83 -1.49 -10.95 -4.80
N MET A 84 -0.46 -10.20 -5.19
CA MET A 84 -0.33 -9.65 -6.54
C MET A 84 -0.23 -10.75 -7.58
N LEU A 85 0.56 -11.78 -7.31
CA LEU A 85 0.71 -12.93 -8.21
C LEU A 85 -0.62 -13.66 -8.41
N GLU A 86 -1.35 -13.91 -7.32
CA GLU A 86 -2.68 -14.52 -7.37
C GLU A 86 -3.68 -13.66 -8.16
N PHE A 87 -3.63 -12.35 -7.94
CA PHE A 87 -4.49 -11.40 -8.64
C PHE A 87 -4.23 -11.43 -10.15
N PHE A 88 -2.99 -11.37 -10.58
CA PHE A 88 -2.65 -11.43 -12.00
C PHE A 88 -2.99 -12.78 -12.61
N THR A 89 -2.75 -13.86 -11.90
CA THR A 89 -3.11 -15.20 -12.38
C THR A 89 -4.62 -15.31 -12.61
N LYS A 90 -5.41 -14.80 -11.69
CA LYS A 90 -6.87 -14.82 -11.80
C LYS A 90 -7.39 -13.98 -12.96
N HIS A 91 -6.82 -12.81 -13.22
CA HIS A 91 -7.38 -11.84 -14.15
C HIS A 91 -6.71 -11.80 -15.52
N LEU A 92 -5.48 -12.27 -15.65
CA LEU A 92 -4.72 -12.24 -16.91
C LEU A 92 -4.54 -13.60 -17.56
N TYR A 93 -4.52 -14.66 -16.76
CA TYR A 93 -4.36 -16.04 -17.27
C TYR A 93 -5.67 -16.80 -17.07
N LYS A 94 -6.55 -16.66 -18.00
CA LYS A 94 -7.85 -17.35 -17.98
C LYS A 94 -7.81 -18.64 -18.76
#